data_659ce4319712e8a58c5dbd5883c4af25
#
_entry.id   659ce4319712e8a58c5dbd5883c4af25
#
_cell.length_a   1.000
_cell.length_b   1.000
_cell.length_c   1.000
_cell.angle_alpha   90.00
_cell.angle_beta   90.00
_cell.angle_gamma   90.00
#
_symmetry.space_group_name_H-M   'P 1'
#
loop_
_entity.id
_entity.type
_entity.pdbx_description
1 polymer ?
#
loop_
_entity_poly.entity_id
_entity_poly.type
_entity_poly.pdbx_seq_one_letter_code
_entity_poly.pdbx_strand_id
1 'polypeptide(L)'
;MAAPKQPHKSTYDVIVIGAGIQGSFTAYQLAQRHKDTLLLEQFLLPHSRGSSHGQSRIIRSAYPQEYYCRMMPESFRLWQQLEAETGTTLYRPTGLVMLGPPGEPELEACRRNLGVNEVLDAAALAQRFPGFQLQAGQVAVVDSTAGVLFAARALQAVQEVFRRHGGTLRDGEKVLHIEPGATVTVTTAAGVYKAPRLIITAGAWTGAFVEQLGLRLPLQPLRIDVCYWREKQPGSAGLGSVSPCFLTLGLSQAPHGIYGLPSIEYPGLMKVSKAQLKVGGFLNQPTLTSFLQVCHHHGSPTDPEKRDQVPSSAARPDITVLSSFISSYLPGLETQPAVMETCLYTNTPDEDFILDRHPKFSNIVIGAGFSGHGFKLAPVVGKLLCELSLGKEPSYNMAHFTITRFPGVLGAAQ
;
A
#
# COMPACT_ATOMS: atom_id res chain seq x y z
N MET A 1 8.52 -42.63 23.38
CA MET A 1 7.22 -42.57 22.72
C MET A 1 6.91 -41.09 22.44
N ALA A 2 6.80 -40.66 21.18
CA ALA A 2 6.42 -39.30 20.86
C ALA A 2 4.95 -39.12 21.26
N ALA A 3 4.62 -38.04 21.96
CA ALA A 3 3.25 -37.68 22.30
C ALA A 3 2.40 -37.63 21.01
N PRO A 4 1.14 -38.13 21.03
CA PRO A 4 0.29 -38.09 19.86
C PRO A 4 0.11 -36.62 19.46
N LYS A 5 0.49 -36.28 18.22
CA LYS A 5 0.19 -34.95 17.63
C LYS A 5 -1.32 -34.76 17.72
N GLN A 6 -1.75 -33.73 18.44
CA GLN A 6 -3.16 -33.35 18.44
C GLN A 6 -3.65 -33.22 16.99
N PRO A 7 -4.86 -33.71 16.66
CA PRO A 7 -5.38 -33.59 15.32
C PRO A 7 -5.41 -32.10 14.94
N HIS A 8 -4.70 -31.76 13.87
CA HIS A 8 -4.68 -30.38 13.37
C HIS A 8 -6.10 -29.98 12.98
N LYS A 9 -6.59 -28.91 13.60
CA LYS A 9 -7.85 -28.31 13.21
C LYS A 9 -7.80 -27.98 11.72
N SER A 10 -8.77 -28.50 10.96
CA SER A 10 -8.82 -28.36 9.49
C SER A 10 -10.05 -27.59 9.00
N THR A 11 -10.98 -27.22 9.90
CA THR A 11 -12.21 -26.51 9.54
C THR A 11 -12.30 -25.20 10.31
N TYR A 12 -12.69 -24.14 9.61
CA TYR A 12 -12.81 -22.77 10.10
C TYR A 12 -14.06 -22.10 9.54
N ASP A 13 -14.50 -20.97 10.11
CA ASP A 13 -15.56 -20.15 9.52
C ASP A 13 -15.08 -19.38 8.30
N VAL A 14 -13.82 -18.90 8.35
CA VAL A 14 -13.19 -18.12 7.28
C VAL A 14 -11.71 -18.47 7.17
N ILE A 15 -11.23 -18.61 5.95
CA ILE A 15 -9.79 -18.66 5.65
C ILE A 15 -9.40 -17.36 4.97
N VAL A 16 -8.28 -16.76 5.40
CA VAL A 16 -7.66 -15.58 4.78
C VAL A 16 -6.27 -15.98 4.27
N ILE A 17 -5.98 -15.73 3.00
CA ILE A 17 -4.68 -16.02 2.39
C ILE A 17 -3.87 -14.73 2.30
N GLY A 18 -2.67 -14.73 2.91
CA GLY A 18 -1.72 -13.63 2.96
C GLY A 18 -1.81 -12.82 4.25
N ALA A 19 -0.82 -12.97 5.14
CA ALA A 19 -0.73 -12.24 6.41
C ALA A 19 0.02 -10.89 6.28
N GLY A 20 -0.03 -10.26 5.11
CA GLY A 20 0.29 -8.86 4.94
C GLY A 20 -0.71 -7.97 5.68
N ILE A 21 -0.51 -6.64 5.60
CA ILE A 21 -1.32 -5.70 6.39
C ILE A 21 -2.83 -5.82 6.10
N GLN A 22 -3.22 -6.06 4.84
CA GLN A 22 -4.63 -6.17 4.45
C GLN A 22 -5.28 -7.43 5.03
N GLY A 23 -4.64 -8.59 4.86
CA GLY A 23 -5.16 -9.84 5.40
C GLY A 23 -5.16 -9.87 6.91
N SER A 24 -4.14 -9.29 7.55
CA SER A 24 -4.06 -9.19 9.01
C SER A 24 -5.19 -8.35 9.59
N PHE A 25 -5.50 -7.17 9.01
CA PHE A 25 -6.67 -6.38 9.44
C PHE A 25 -7.99 -7.07 9.14
N THR A 26 -8.11 -7.75 7.99
CA THR A 26 -9.30 -8.51 7.65
C THR A 26 -9.55 -9.64 8.67
N ALA A 27 -8.52 -10.41 8.98
CA ALA A 27 -8.59 -11.49 9.96
C ALA A 27 -8.91 -10.96 11.37
N TYR A 28 -8.30 -9.84 11.79
CA TYR A 28 -8.61 -9.18 13.04
C TYR A 28 -10.08 -8.74 13.11
N GLN A 29 -10.62 -8.11 12.06
CA GLN A 29 -12.01 -7.71 11.98
C GLN A 29 -12.98 -8.88 12.05
N LEU A 30 -12.61 -10.05 11.50
CA LEU A 30 -13.39 -11.29 11.60
C LEU A 30 -13.34 -11.85 13.01
N ALA A 31 -12.16 -11.92 13.63
CA ALA A 31 -11.98 -12.44 14.99
C ALA A 31 -12.72 -11.59 16.03
N GLN A 32 -12.72 -10.25 15.90
CA GLN A 32 -13.54 -9.35 16.72
C GLN A 32 -15.05 -9.66 16.63
N ARG A 33 -15.50 -10.26 15.53
CA ARG A 33 -16.90 -10.71 15.31
C ARG A 33 -17.11 -12.19 15.65
N HIS A 34 -16.19 -12.74 16.44
CA HIS A 34 -16.22 -14.14 16.89
C HIS A 34 -16.28 -15.15 15.74
N LYS A 35 -15.63 -14.83 14.60
CA LYS A 35 -15.45 -15.78 13.52
C LYS A 35 -14.17 -16.56 13.74
N ASP A 36 -14.29 -17.87 13.76
CA ASP A 36 -13.16 -18.77 13.79
C ASP A 36 -12.36 -18.65 12.48
N THR A 37 -11.24 -17.95 12.54
CA THR A 37 -10.51 -17.48 11.35
C THR A 37 -9.10 -18.07 11.29
N LEU A 38 -8.77 -18.68 10.13
CA LEU A 38 -7.42 -19.09 9.77
C LEU A 38 -6.79 -18.04 8.85
N LEU A 39 -5.63 -17.51 9.25
CA LEU A 39 -4.78 -16.64 8.44
C LEU A 39 -3.54 -17.41 8.02
N LEU A 40 -3.35 -17.59 6.69
CA LEU A 40 -2.22 -18.31 6.10
C LEU A 40 -1.20 -17.36 5.52
N GLU A 41 0.09 -17.63 5.77
CA GLU A 41 1.22 -16.91 5.19
C GLU A 41 2.26 -17.88 4.65
N GLN A 42 2.72 -17.65 3.41
CA GLN A 42 3.69 -18.54 2.77
C GLN A 42 5.11 -18.45 3.34
N PHE A 43 5.47 -17.31 3.91
CA PHE A 43 6.79 -17.07 4.49
C PHE A 43 6.75 -17.09 6.00
N LEU A 44 7.87 -17.44 6.63
CA LEU A 44 8.01 -17.30 8.09
C LEU A 44 8.00 -15.83 8.50
N LEU A 45 7.22 -15.48 9.50
CA LEU A 45 7.11 -14.13 10.04
C LEU A 45 8.16 -13.84 11.14
N PRO A 46 8.73 -12.63 11.18
CA PRO A 46 8.58 -11.54 10.21
C PRO A 46 9.44 -11.75 8.97
N HIS A 47 8.96 -11.29 7.83
CA HIS A 47 9.71 -11.36 6.57
C HIS A 47 9.70 -10.03 5.80
N SER A 48 10.60 -9.90 4.81
CA SER A 48 10.71 -8.74 3.94
C SER A 48 10.24 -9.00 2.50
N ARG A 49 9.50 -10.09 2.25
CA ARG A 49 9.19 -10.56 0.90
C ARG A 49 8.07 -9.81 0.22
N GLY A 50 7.03 -9.43 0.96
CA GLY A 50 5.84 -8.76 0.43
C GLY A 50 5.93 -7.23 0.46
N SER A 51 4.79 -6.57 0.23
CA SER A 51 4.66 -5.10 0.22
C SER A 51 4.53 -4.48 1.63
N SER A 52 4.26 -5.28 2.65
CA SER A 52 3.98 -4.79 4.01
C SER A 52 5.22 -4.67 4.90
N HIS A 53 6.38 -5.10 4.43
CA HIS A 53 7.63 -4.99 5.18
C HIS A 53 8.19 -3.57 5.23
N GLY A 54 9.31 -3.37 5.95
CA GLY A 54 9.92 -2.07 6.21
C GLY A 54 9.26 -1.39 7.40
N GLN A 55 9.86 -0.30 7.88
CA GLN A 55 9.49 0.24 9.18
C GLN A 55 8.54 1.43 9.10
N SER A 56 8.47 2.11 7.96
CA SER A 56 7.73 3.37 7.85
C SER A 56 6.84 3.44 6.61
N ARG A 57 5.68 4.12 6.75
CA ARG A 57 4.74 4.49 5.68
C ARG A 57 4.19 5.87 5.94
N ILE A 58 3.86 6.60 4.88
CA ILE A 58 3.11 7.85 5.00
C ILE A 58 1.63 7.51 5.23
N ILE A 59 1.02 8.16 6.25
CA ILE A 59 -0.42 8.28 6.38
C ILE A 59 -0.81 9.73 6.12
N ARG A 60 -1.89 9.97 5.37
CA ARG A 60 -2.34 11.31 4.98
C ARG A 60 -3.83 11.33 4.67
N SER A 61 -4.49 12.45 4.90
CA SER A 61 -5.88 12.71 4.47
C SER A 61 -5.96 13.22 3.04
N ALA A 62 -4.89 13.84 2.56
CA ALA A 62 -4.81 14.43 1.23
C ALA A 62 -4.87 13.36 0.13
N TYR A 63 -5.96 13.33 -0.62
CA TYR A 63 -6.15 12.53 -1.82
C TYR A 63 -6.88 13.36 -2.87
N PRO A 64 -6.53 13.23 -4.17
CA PRO A 64 -7.32 13.85 -5.23
C PRO A 64 -8.69 13.18 -5.39
N GLN A 65 -8.82 11.89 -5.06
CA GLN A 65 -10.07 11.13 -5.11
C GLN A 65 -10.85 11.30 -3.81
N GLU A 66 -12.06 11.86 -3.89
CA GLU A 66 -12.91 12.15 -2.74
C GLU A 66 -13.28 10.89 -1.95
N TYR A 67 -13.49 9.75 -2.60
CA TYR A 67 -13.85 8.50 -1.92
C TYR A 67 -12.74 8.01 -0.98
N TYR A 68 -11.45 8.19 -1.30
CA TYR A 68 -10.37 7.91 -0.36
C TYR A 68 -10.34 8.93 0.80
N CYS A 69 -10.55 10.22 0.51
CA CYS A 69 -10.62 11.24 1.56
C CYS A 69 -11.71 10.91 2.58
N ARG A 70 -12.87 10.43 2.13
CA ARG A 70 -13.97 10.02 3.01
C ARG A 70 -13.65 8.81 3.90
N MET A 71 -12.74 7.93 3.46
CA MET A 71 -12.29 6.76 4.22
C MET A 71 -11.22 7.11 5.28
N MET A 72 -10.45 8.17 5.08
CA MET A 72 -9.30 8.48 5.93
C MET A 72 -9.64 8.77 7.39
N PRO A 73 -10.71 9.54 7.73
CA PRO A 73 -11.07 9.76 9.14
C PRO A 73 -11.33 8.45 9.90
N GLU A 74 -12.03 7.50 9.29
CA GLU A 74 -12.24 6.18 9.91
C GLU A 74 -10.94 5.40 10.00
N SER A 75 -10.09 5.50 8.98
CA SER A 75 -8.78 4.84 9.00
C SER A 75 -7.91 5.34 10.16
N PHE A 76 -7.82 6.65 10.38
CA PHE A 76 -7.10 7.22 11.53
C PHE A 76 -7.69 6.74 12.87
N ARG A 77 -9.02 6.75 13.00
CA ARG A 77 -9.69 6.26 14.22
C ARG A 77 -9.38 4.78 14.49
N LEU A 78 -9.38 3.94 13.46
CA LEU A 78 -9.09 2.51 13.61
C LEU A 78 -7.60 2.25 13.91
N TRP A 79 -6.67 3.07 13.38
CA TRP A 79 -5.27 3.04 13.78
C TRP A 79 -5.10 3.40 15.25
N GLN A 80 -5.74 4.46 15.72
CA GLN A 80 -5.74 4.86 17.13
C GLN A 80 -6.35 3.78 18.04
N GLN A 81 -7.41 3.13 17.57
CA GLN A 81 -8.01 2.01 18.32
C GLN A 81 -7.00 0.86 18.50
N LEU A 82 -6.25 0.52 17.44
CA LEU A 82 -5.20 -0.51 17.53
C LEU A 82 -4.06 -0.08 18.46
N GLU A 83 -3.65 1.21 18.44
CA GLU A 83 -2.68 1.77 19.39
C GLU A 83 -3.15 1.60 20.84
N ALA A 84 -4.40 1.96 21.11
CA ALA A 84 -4.99 1.83 22.46
C ALA A 84 -5.07 0.37 22.92
N GLU A 85 -5.46 -0.55 22.02
CA GLU A 85 -5.60 -1.96 22.35
C GLU A 85 -4.26 -2.66 22.60
N THR A 86 -3.18 -2.20 21.96
CA THR A 86 -1.85 -2.80 22.08
C THR A 86 -0.91 -2.06 23.03
N GLY A 87 -1.26 -0.83 23.42
CA GLY A 87 -0.35 0.06 24.16
C GLY A 87 0.89 0.47 23.35
N THR A 88 0.85 0.32 22.01
CA THR A 88 2.00 0.53 21.13
C THR A 88 1.77 1.73 20.24
N THR A 89 2.68 2.70 20.24
CA THR A 89 2.62 3.84 19.31
C THR A 89 2.86 3.36 17.89
N LEU A 90 1.89 3.58 17.01
CA LEU A 90 1.91 3.16 15.60
C LEU A 90 1.96 4.33 14.63
N TYR A 91 1.61 5.53 15.07
CA TYR A 91 1.55 6.74 14.27
C TYR A 91 2.28 7.90 14.96
N ARG A 92 3.02 8.69 14.15
CA ARG A 92 3.64 9.94 14.58
C ARG A 92 3.22 11.07 13.65
N PRO A 93 2.54 12.11 14.16
CA PRO A 93 2.17 13.27 13.36
C PRO A 93 3.44 14.08 13.00
N THR A 94 3.70 14.23 11.72
CA THR A 94 4.79 15.07 11.21
C THR A 94 4.30 16.09 10.20
N GLY A 95 3.05 15.96 9.75
CA GLY A 95 2.52 16.67 8.61
C GLY A 95 3.03 16.11 7.26
N LEU A 96 2.44 16.63 6.18
CA LEU A 96 2.84 16.37 4.81
C LEU A 96 2.85 17.69 4.04
N VAL A 97 3.93 17.97 3.32
CA VAL A 97 4.05 19.08 2.38
C VAL A 97 3.86 18.54 0.97
N MET A 98 2.86 19.04 0.25
CA MET A 98 2.62 18.73 -1.16
C MET A 98 3.14 19.87 -2.02
N LEU A 99 3.99 19.58 -2.99
CA LEU A 99 4.70 20.54 -3.82
C LEU A 99 4.27 20.38 -5.28
N GLY A 100 4.00 21.47 -5.97
CA GLY A 100 3.66 21.42 -7.40
C GLY A 100 3.46 22.79 -8.03
N PRO A 101 3.19 22.85 -9.34
CA PRO A 101 2.81 24.09 -10.01
C PRO A 101 1.45 24.60 -9.51
N PRO A 102 1.20 25.91 -9.49
CA PRO A 102 -0.11 26.47 -9.22
C PRO A 102 -1.13 25.96 -10.26
N GLY A 103 -2.31 25.58 -9.78
CA GLY A 103 -3.38 25.07 -10.69
C GLY A 103 -3.17 23.62 -11.16
N GLU A 104 -2.17 22.92 -10.64
CA GLU A 104 -2.01 21.49 -10.90
C GLU A 104 -3.26 20.75 -10.42
N PRO A 105 -3.95 19.94 -11.28
CA PRO A 105 -5.29 19.41 -10.98
C PRO A 105 -5.37 18.55 -9.73
N GLU A 106 -4.37 17.70 -9.49
CA GLU A 106 -4.36 16.80 -8.32
C GLU A 106 -4.02 17.55 -7.04
N LEU A 107 -3.09 18.54 -7.09
CA LEU A 107 -2.78 19.40 -5.96
C LEU A 107 -4.01 20.21 -5.52
N GLU A 108 -4.71 20.78 -6.50
CA GLU A 108 -5.95 21.52 -6.25
C GLU A 108 -7.08 20.62 -5.75
N ALA A 109 -7.19 19.40 -6.25
CA ALA A 109 -8.16 18.42 -5.75
C ALA A 109 -7.82 18.01 -4.30
N CYS A 110 -6.56 17.72 -3.99
CA CYS A 110 -6.12 17.45 -2.61
C CYS A 110 -6.45 18.63 -1.68
N ARG A 111 -6.14 19.87 -2.10
CA ARG A 111 -6.40 21.07 -1.33
C ARG A 111 -7.90 21.24 -1.03
N ARG A 112 -8.75 21.11 -2.04
CA ARG A 112 -10.21 21.18 -1.89
C ARG A 112 -10.74 20.10 -0.97
N ASN A 113 -10.32 18.86 -1.15
CA ASN A 113 -10.79 17.71 -0.37
C ASN A 113 -10.34 17.78 1.09
N LEU A 114 -9.19 18.41 1.37
CA LEU A 114 -8.74 18.72 2.73
C LEU A 114 -9.51 19.90 3.38
N GLY A 115 -10.17 20.74 2.58
CA GLY A 115 -10.76 21.99 3.06
C GLY A 115 -9.72 23.04 3.46
N VAL A 116 -8.49 22.96 2.92
CA VAL A 116 -7.38 23.88 3.24
C VAL A 116 -7.35 25.01 2.22
N ASN A 117 -7.32 26.25 2.72
CA ASN A 117 -7.23 27.46 1.88
C ASN A 117 -5.79 27.98 1.75
N GLU A 118 -4.92 27.63 2.70
CA GLU A 118 -3.54 28.10 2.74
C GLU A 118 -2.72 27.45 1.62
N VAL A 119 -2.05 28.30 0.85
CA VAL A 119 -1.05 27.91 -0.16
C VAL A 119 0.23 28.66 0.19
N LEU A 120 1.33 27.95 0.38
CA LEU A 120 2.61 28.52 0.72
C LEU A 120 3.40 28.83 -0.53
N ASP A 121 3.95 30.03 -0.61
CA ASP A 121 5.01 30.39 -1.56
C ASP A 121 6.39 29.94 -1.05
N ALA A 122 7.45 30.25 -1.81
CA ALA A 122 8.79 29.85 -1.47
C ALA A 122 9.28 30.46 -0.14
N ALA A 123 8.89 31.69 0.18
CA ALA A 123 9.31 32.37 1.41
C ALA A 123 8.61 31.77 2.62
N ALA A 124 7.30 31.59 2.54
CA ALA A 124 6.49 30.99 3.59
C ALA A 124 6.89 29.52 3.85
N LEU A 125 7.18 28.76 2.78
CA LEU A 125 7.66 27.38 2.93
C LEU A 125 9.03 27.33 3.63
N ALA A 126 10.00 28.15 3.19
CA ALA A 126 11.34 28.18 3.79
C ALA A 126 11.31 28.62 5.27
N GLN A 127 10.41 29.53 5.63
CA GLN A 127 10.21 29.92 7.03
C GLN A 127 9.65 28.78 7.88
N ARG A 128 8.68 28.04 7.35
CA ARG A 128 7.98 26.99 8.10
C ARG A 128 8.73 25.64 8.08
N PHE A 129 9.40 25.35 6.96
CA PHE A 129 10.12 24.09 6.71
C PHE A 129 11.47 24.37 6.03
N PRO A 130 12.48 24.85 6.76
CA PRO A 130 13.73 25.38 6.18
C PRO A 130 14.57 24.35 5.39
N GLY A 131 14.27 23.05 5.55
CA GLY A 131 14.91 21.98 4.77
C GLY A 131 14.41 21.85 3.33
N PHE A 132 13.30 22.51 2.97
CA PHE A 132 12.68 22.41 1.65
C PHE A 132 12.87 23.70 0.83
N GLN A 133 13.10 23.53 -0.47
CA GLN A 133 13.15 24.63 -1.44
C GLN A 133 12.11 24.43 -2.53
N LEU A 134 11.33 25.48 -2.85
CA LEU A 134 10.49 25.52 -4.03
C LEU A 134 11.26 26.08 -5.20
N GLN A 135 11.03 25.54 -6.38
CA GLN A 135 11.50 26.16 -7.62
C GLN A 135 10.59 27.33 -8.01
N ALA A 136 11.09 28.21 -8.87
CA ALA A 136 10.34 29.39 -9.32
C ALA A 136 8.97 28.97 -9.91
N GLY A 137 7.92 29.67 -9.48
CA GLY A 137 6.56 29.42 -9.95
C GLY A 137 5.88 28.20 -9.34
N GLN A 138 6.43 27.59 -8.29
CA GLN A 138 5.79 26.49 -7.56
C GLN A 138 5.16 26.96 -6.24
N VAL A 139 4.26 26.15 -5.74
CA VAL A 139 3.55 26.35 -4.46
C VAL A 139 3.57 25.07 -3.61
N ALA A 140 3.25 25.24 -2.33
CA ALA A 140 3.10 24.14 -1.42
C ALA A 140 1.75 24.19 -0.69
N VAL A 141 1.18 23.01 -0.43
CA VAL A 141 -0.04 22.80 0.39
C VAL A 141 0.30 21.83 1.52
N VAL A 142 -0.21 22.08 2.72
CA VAL A 142 0.11 21.30 3.91
C VAL A 142 -1.08 20.50 4.40
N ASP A 143 -0.90 19.18 4.55
CA ASP A 143 -1.80 18.31 5.31
C ASP A 143 -1.23 18.13 6.72
N SER A 144 -1.78 18.85 7.70
CA SER A 144 -1.34 18.81 9.10
C SER A 144 -1.71 17.50 9.81
N THR A 145 -2.67 16.74 9.25
CA THR A 145 -3.10 15.45 9.81
C THR A 145 -2.19 14.29 9.38
N ALA A 146 -1.29 14.53 8.44
CA ALA A 146 -0.41 13.50 7.92
C ALA A 146 0.76 13.20 8.85
N GLY A 147 1.42 12.08 8.60
CA GLY A 147 2.59 11.68 9.36
C GLY A 147 3.12 10.32 8.96
N VAL A 148 3.87 9.71 9.87
CA VAL A 148 4.55 8.44 9.68
C VAL A 148 3.85 7.34 10.47
N LEU A 149 3.44 6.27 9.79
CA LEU A 149 3.06 4.99 10.40
C LEU A 149 4.29 4.10 10.58
N PHE A 150 4.43 3.49 11.75
CA PHE A 150 5.45 2.49 12.06
C PHE A 150 5.05 1.12 11.51
N ALA A 151 5.28 0.87 10.23
CA ALA A 151 4.67 -0.20 9.47
C ALA A 151 4.97 -1.61 10.02
N ALA A 152 6.22 -1.92 10.37
CA ALA A 152 6.55 -3.22 10.95
C ALA A 152 5.86 -3.43 12.32
N ARG A 153 5.86 -2.40 13.17
CA ARG A 153 5.14 -2.44 14.46
C ARG A 153 3.65 -2.61 14.27
N ALA A 154 3.07 -1.89 13.31
CA ALA A 154 1.65 -1.95 13.00
C ALA A 154 1.23 -3.34 12.52
N LEU A 155 2.03 -3.97 11.65
CA LEU A 155 1.76 -5.33 11.19
C LEU A 155 1.84 -6.34 12.34
N GLN A 156 2.88 -6.26 13.18
CA GLN A 156 3.01 -7.12 14.35
C GLN A 156 1.87 -6.91 15.33
N ALA A 157 1.51 -5.65 15.61
CA ALA A 157 0.43 -5.30 16.53
C ALA A 157 -0.92 -5.91 16.07
N VAL A 158 -1.31 -5.74 14.79
CA VAL A 158 -2.57 -6.31 14.30
C VAL A 158 -2.56 -7.84 14.29
N GLN A 159 -1.42 -8.48 14.02
CA GLN A 159 -1.29 -9.94 14.09
C GLN A 159 -1.38 -10.45 15.54
N GLU A 160 -0.85 -9.70 16.49
CA GLU A 160 -0.93 -10.03 17.91
C GLU A 160 -2.36 -9.94 18.43
N VAL A 161 -3.07 -8.83 18.17
CA VAL A 161 -4.47 -8.69 18.60
C VAL A 161 -5.38 -9.70 17.90
N PHE A 162 -5.13 -10.04 16.64
CA PHE A 162 -5.82 -11.13 15.96
C PHE A 162 -5.71 -12.45 16.73
N ARG A 163 -4.50 -12.82 17.17
CA ARG A 163 -4.29 -14.03 18.00
C ARG A 163 -4.97 -13.92 19.38
N ARG A 164 -4.92 -12.73 20.02
CA ARG A 164 -5.61 -12.49 21.30
C ARG A 164 -7.13 -12.68 21.20
N HIS A 165 -7.71 -12.37 20.05
CA HIS A 165 -9.12 -12.63 19.74
C HIS A 165 -9.42 -14.07 19.31
N GLY A 166 -8.49 -15.00 19.51
CA GLY A 166 -8.66 -16.44 19.22
C GLY A 166 -8.41 -16.84 17.77
N GLY A 167 -7.91 -15.92 16.92
CA GLY A 167 -7.56 -16.23 15.54
C GLY A 167 -6.34 -17.15 15.42
N THR A 168 -6.34 -18.00 14.41
CA THR A 168 -5.24 -18.91 14.10
C THR A 168 -4.40 -18.33 12.96
N LEU A 169 -3.12 -18.01 13.22
CA LEU A 169 -2.16 -17.58 12.20
C LEU A 169 -1.12 -18.69 11.99
N ARG A 170 -0.96 -19.12 10.75
CA ARG A 170 0.05 -20.11 10.32
C ARG A 170 0.93 -19.49 9.26
N ASP A 171 2.19 -19.38 9.54
CA ASP A 171 3.23 -18.87 8.66
C ASP A 171 4.17 -20.01 8.19
N GLY A 172 4.95 -19.74 7.13
CA GLY A 172 5.74 -20.78 6.45
C GLY A 172 4.84 -21.80 5.71
N GLU A 173 3.57 -21.46 5.47
CA GLU A 173 2.56 -22.38 4.94
C GLU A 173 1.98 -21.87 3.62
N LYS A 174 2.66 -22.21 2.52
CA LYS A 174 2.27 -21.82 1.17
C LYS A 174 1.00 -22.55 0.73
N VAL A 175 -0.02 -21.78 0.31
CA VAL A 175 -1.19 -22.32 -0.36
C VAL A 175 -0.80 -22.78 -1.77
N LEU A 176 -1.16 -24.01 -2.12
CA LEU A 176 -0.84 -24.66 -3.38
C LEU A 176 -2.06 -24.72 -4.31
N HIS A 177 -3.23 -24.98 -3.76
CA HIS A 177 -4.45 -25.15 -4.55
C HIS A 177 -5.68 -24.66 -3.79
N ILE A 178 -6.64 -24.11 -4.53
CA ILE A 178 -7.95 -23.66 -4.06
C ILE A 178 -9.03 -24.36 -4.87
N GLU A 179 -9.87 -25.15 -4.20
CA GLU A 179 -11.04 -25.77 -4.79
C GLU A 179 -12.29 -24.98 -4.34
N PRO A 180 -12.97 -24.27 -5.25
CA PRO A 180 -14.15 -23.49 -4.92
C PRO A 180 -15.38 -24.40 -4.76
N GLY A 181 -16.35 -23.97 -3.96
CA GLY A 181 -17.62 -24.66 -3.72
C GLY A 181 -18.39 -24.00 -2.59
N ALA A 182 -19.50 -24.59 -2.17
CA ALA A 182 -20.27 -24.13 -0.99
C ALA A 182 -19.36 -24.12 0.27
N THR A 183 -18.44 -25.07 0.34
CA THR A 183 -17.30 -25.09 1.24
C THR A 183 -16.04 -25.03 0.39
N VAL A 184 -15.24 -24.01 0.59
CA VAL A 184 -13.96 -23.85 -0.11
C VAL A 184 -12.93 -24.76 0.55
N THR A 185 -12.16 -25.49 -0.27
CA THR A 185 -11.03 -26.30 0.19
C THR A 185 -9.72 -25.61 -0.21
N VAL A 186 -8.83 -25.40 0.77
CA VAL A 186 -7.50 -24.80 0.58
C VAL A 186 -6.46 -25.86 0.92
N THR A 187 -5.62 -26.21 -0.05
CA THR A 187 -4.55 -27.19 0.10
C THR A 187 -3.21 -26.49 0.25
N THR A 188 -2.45 -26.88 1.26
CA THR A 188 -1.09 -26.42 1.53
C THR A 188 -0.14 -27.63 1.60
N ALA A 189 1.16 -27.39 1.73
CA ALA A 189 2.12 -28.48 1.97
C ALA A 189 1.94 -29.14 3.35
N ALA A 190 1.35 -28.42 4.32
CA ALA A 190 1.18 -28.91 5.69
C ALA A 190 -0.19 -29.59 5.92
N GLY A 191 -1.18 -29.37 5.05
CA GLY A 191 -2.50 -29.96 5.20
C GLY A 191 -3.57 -29.36 4.29
N VAL A 192 -4.81 -29.80 4.55
CA VAL A 192 -6.01 -29.35 3.83
C VAL A 192 -6.94 -28.65 4.82
N TYR A 193 -7.38 -27.46 4.46
CA TYR A 193 -8.28 -26.64 5.28
C TYR A 193 -9.58 -26.38 4.53
N LYS A 194 -10.67 -26.29 5.28
CA LYS A 194 -12.01 -26.07 4.74
C LYS A 194 -12.71 -24.92 5.47
N ALA A 195 -13.38 -24.09 4.71
CA ALA A 195 -14.22 -23.02 5.26
C ALA A 195 -15.37 -22.69 4.29
N PRO A 196 -16.54 -22.25 4.79
CA PRO A 196 -17.60 -21.73 3.93
C PRO A 196 -17.20 -20.41 3.23
N ARG A 197 -16.12 -19.72 3.67
CA ARG A 197 -15.69 -18.43 3.14
C ARG A 197 -14.18 -18.37 2.96
N LEU A 198 -13.74 -17.76 1.86
CA LEU A 198 -12.34 -17.50 1.57
C LEU A 198 -12.13 -16.01 1.27
N ILE A 199 -11.02 -15.45 1.77
CA ILE A 199 -10.58 -14.10 1.42
C ILE A 199 -9.14 -14.19 0.90
N ILE A 200 -8.89 -13.62 -0.28
CA ILE A 200 -7.59 -13.62 -0.93
C ILE A 200 -7.00 -12.22 -0.83
N THR A 201 -5.90 -12.07 -0.08
CA THR A 201 -5.14 -10.82 0.14
C THR A 201 -3.64 -11.08 -0.04
N ALA A 202 -3.30 -11.89 -1.06
CA ALA A 202 -1.95 -12.42 -1.26
C ALA A 202 -0.98 -11.43 -1.95
N GLY A 203 -1.32 -10.12 -1.98
CA GLY A 203 -0.46 -9.07 -2.53
C GLY A 203 -0.04 -9.38 -3.97
N ALA A 204 1.27 -9.38 -4.24
CA ALA A 204 1.81 -9.61 -5.58
C ALA A 204 1.55 -11.03 -6.12
N TRP A 205 1.22 -11.98 -5.27
CA TRP A 205 0.88 -13.37 -5.65
C TRP A 205 -0.60 -13.58 -5.93
N THR A 206 -1.46 -12.56 -5.77
CA THR A 206 -2.91 -12.69 -5.95
C THR A 206 -3.28 -13.17 -7.35
N GLY A 207 -2.58 -12.69 -8.40
CA GLY A 207 -2.84 -13.09 -9.79
C GLY A 207 -2.88 -14.61 -9.99
N ALA A 208 -1.88 -15.32 -9.45
CA ALA A 208 -1.79 -16.77 -9.57
C ALA A 208 -2.95 -17.53 -8.88
N PHE A 209 -3.50 -17.00 -7.77
CA PHE A 209 -4.65 -17.61 -7.10
C PHE A 209 -5.96 -17.37 -7.84
N VAL A 210 -6.16 -16.15 -8.35
CA VAL A 210 -7.42 -15.83 -9.04
C VAL A 210 -7.49 -16.48 -10.44
N GLU A 211 -6.36 -16.74 -11.09
CA GLU A 211 -6.29 -17.53 -12.32
C GLU A 211 -6.76 -18.97 -12.12
N GLN A 212 -6.43 -19.62 -11.01
CA GLN A 212 -6.96 -20.94 -10.65
C GLN A 212 -8.48 -20.92 -10.52
N LEU A 213 -9.08 -19.79 -10.21
CA LEU A 213 -10.51 -19.58 -10.06
C LEU A 213 -11.19 -19.07 -11.35
N GLY A 214 -10.45 -18.98 -12.45
CA GLY A 214 -10.94 -18.54 -13.75
C GLY A 214 -11.08 -17.03 -13.92
N LEU A 215 -10.35 -16.22 -13.12
CA LEU A 215 -10.27 -14.77 -13.27
C LEU A 215 -8.89 -14.34 -13.78
N ARG A 216 -8.88 -13.35 -14.69
CA ARG A 216 -7.66 -12.67 -15.13
C ARG A 216 -7.73 -11.21 -14.74
N LEU A 217 -7.32 -10.90 -13.52
CA LEU A 217 -7.26 -9.53 -13.04
C LEU A 217 -6.02 -8.82 -13.61
N PRO A 218 -6.15 -7.55 -14.03
CA PRO A 218 -5.02 -6.79 -14.58
C PRO A 218 -4.09 -6.30 -13.46
N LEU A 219 -3.46 -7.22 -12.76
CA LEU A 219 -2.54 -6.97 -11.66
C LEU A 219 -1.11 -7.00 -12.16
N GLN A 220 -0.38 -5.90 -11.97
CA GLN A 220 1.02 -5.80 -12.35
C GLN A 220 1.90 -5.67 -11.09
N PRO A 221 2.63 -6.73 -10.70
CA PRO A 221 3.66 -6.61 -9.68
C PRO A 221 4.83 -5.76 -10.18
N LEU A 222 5.31 -4.84 -9.34
CA LEU A 222 6.41 -3.93 -9.62
C LEU A 222 7.46 -4.01 -8.51
N ARG A 223 8.73 -4.03 -8.90
CA ARG A 223 9.84 -3.81 -7.99
C ARG A 223 10.09 -2.32 -7.82
N ILE A 224 10.13 -1.89 -6.58
CA ILE A 224 10.32 -0.49 -6.18
C ILE A 224 11.67 -0.35 -5.46
N ASP A 225 12.52 0.56 -5.91
CA ASP A 225 13.72 0.92 -5.19
C ASP A 225 13.39 1.98 -4.13
N VAL A 226 13.69 1.67 -2.87
CA VAL A 226 13.52 2.56 -1.72
C VAL A 226 14.90 3.08 -1.32
N CYS A 227 15.10 4.39 -1.44
CA CYS A 227 16.38 5.01 -1.22
C CYS A 227 16.38 5.85 0.06
N TYR A 228 17.48 5.83 0.79
CA TYR A 228 17.73 6.61 2.00
C TYR A 228 18.91 7.55 1.77
N TRP A 229 18.70 8.84 2.06
CA TRP A 229 19.63 9.93 1.77
C TRP A 229 20.16 10.54 3.06
N ARG A 230 21.46 10.81 3.11
CA ARG A 230 22.13 11.35 4.28
C ARG A 230 22.13 12.87 4.26
N GLU A 231 22.00 13.49 5.44
CA GLU A 231 22.30 14.92 5.58
C GLU A 231 23.78 15.18 5.36
N LYS A 232 24.12 16.25 4.61
CA LYS A 232 25.51 16.70 4.39
C LYS A 232 26.20 17.06 5.70
N GLN A 233 25.44 17.70 6.59
CA GLN A 233 25.89 18.00 7.97
C GLN A 233 24.77 17.60 8.92
N PRO A 234 25.02 16.76 9.91
CA PRO A 234 24.00 16.30 10.86
C PRO A 234 23.25 17.47 11.51
N GLY A 235 21.92 17.49 11.38
CA GLY A 235 21.04 18.51 11.95
C GLY A 235 21.01 19.85 11.22
N SER A 236 21.78 20.05 10.16
CA SER A 236 21.86 21.33 9.45
C SER A 236 20.66 21.62 8.53
N ALA A 237 19.99 20.59 8.07
CA ALA A 237 18.94 20.74 7.08
C ALA A 237 17.51 20.80 7.69
N GLY A 238 17.37 20.76 9.01
CA GLY A 238 16.04 20.65 9.64
C GLY A 238 15.26 19.39 9.23
N LEU A 239 15.94 18.42 8.61
CA LEU A 239 15.37 17.21 8.04
C LEU A 239 15.39 16.03 9.02
N GLY A 240 15.64 16.29 10.30
CA GLY A 240 15.64 15.30 11.36
C GLY A 240 14.28 14.66 11.61
N SER A 241 14.15 14.00 12.74
CA SER A 241 12.95 13.23 13.13
C SER A 241 11.62 14.03 13.17
N VAL A 242 11.69 15.35 13.10
CA VAL A 242 10.52 16.28 13.09
C VAL A 242 10.23 16.84 11.70
N SER A 243 10.99 16.47 10.67
CA SER A 243 10.70 16.91 9.30
C SER A 243 9.33 16.37 8.85
N PRO A 244 8.53 17.15 8.11
CA PRO A 244 7.30 16.64 7.53
C PRO A 244 7.60 15.59 6.47
N CYS A 245 6.61 14.74 6.19
CA CYS A 245 6.59 14.01 4.95
C CYS A 245 6.45 14.98 3.78
N PHE A 246 6.78 14.55 2.57
CA PHE A 246 6.49 15.35 1.39
C PHE A 246 5.98 14.50 0.22
N LEU A 247 5.31 15.16 -0.72
CA LEU A 247 4.81 14.58 -1.96
C LEU A 247 4.89 15.65 -3.05
N THR A 248 5.34 15.30 -4.24
CA THR A 248 5.35 16.20 -5.41
C THR A 248 4.26 15.81 -6.39
N LEU A 249 3.64 16.80 -7.02
CA LEU A 249 2.54 16.69 -7.95
C LEU A 249 2.85 17.50 -9.20
N GLY A 250 2.68 16.92 -10.39
CA GLY A 250 2.80 17.63 -11.66
C GLY A 250 4.17 18.25 -11.98
N LEU A 251 5.27 17.69 -11.43
CA LEU A 251 6.60 18.17 -11.77
C LEU A 251 7.04 17.64 -13.14
N SER A 252 7.48 18.52 -14.05
CA SER A 252 7.94 18.12 -15.38
C SER A 252 9.13 17.16 -15.37
N GLN A 253 10.04 17.30 -14.38
CA GLN A 253 11.20 16.41 -14.21
C GLN A 253 10.82 15.07 -13.57
N ALA A 254 9.67 15.00 -12.90
CA ALA A 254 9.18 13.82 -12.24
C ALA A 254 7.64 13.73 -12.39
N PRO A 255 7.16 13.46 -13.59
CA PRO A 255 5.71 13.49 -13.92
C PRO A 255 4.88 12.56 -13.05
N HIS A 256 5.51 11.64 -12.36
CA HIS A 256 4.86 10.65 -11.54
C HIS A 256 4.96 10.93 -10.04
N GLY A 257 5.45 12.10 -9.68
CA GLY A 257 5.64 12.50 -8.31
C GLY A 257 6.79 11.76 -7.58
N ILE A 258 7.27 12.42 -6.56
CA ILE A 258 8.29 11.92 -5.65
C ILE A 258 7.73 12.10 -4.24
N TYR A 259 7.90 11.13 -3.38
CA TYR A 259 7.53 11.28 -1.98
C TYR A 259 8.71 10.95 -1.07
N GLY A 260 8.69 11.53 0.11
CA GLY A 260 9.67 11.23 1.14
C GLY A 260 9.12 11.42 2.54
N LEU A 261 9.82 10.84 3.48
CA LEU A 261 9.50 10.91 4.90
C LEU A 261 10.77 10.76 5.74
N PRO A 262 10.80 11.32 6.95
CA PRO A 262 11.92 11.11 7.86
C PRO A 262 12.10 9.61 8.14
N SER A 263 13.33 9.12 7.99
CA SER A 263 13.64 7.71 8.26
C SER A 263 13.62 7.44 9.77
N ILE A 264 13.03 6.31 10.11
CA ILE A 264 13.05 5.77 11.47
C ILE A 264 14.06 4.64 11.53
N GLU A 265 14.19 3.94 10.43
CA GLU A 265 15.07 2.78 10.23
C GLU A 265 16.56 3.17 10.36
N TYR A 266 16.88 4.31 9.82
CA TYR A 266 18.23 4.85 9.75
C TYR A 266 18.20 6.30 10.25
N PRO A 267 18.42 6.56 11.55
CA PRO A 267 18.44 7.90 12.12
C PRO A 267 19.43 8.81 11.38
N GLY A 268 19.02 10.04 11.08
CA GLY A 268 19.82 10.99 10.30
C GLY A 268 19.72 10.81 8.78
N LEU A 269 18.89 9.89 8.29
CA LEU A 269 18.58 9.77 6.87
C LEU A 269 17.14 10.19 6.58
N MET A 270 16.90 10.67 5.36
CA MET A 270 15.57 10.86 4.79
C MET A 270 15.29 9.75 3.79
N LYS A 271 14.13 9.10 3.94
CA LYS A 271 13.62 8.13 2.99
C LYS A 271 12.94 8.87 1.84
N VAL A 272 13.42 8.67 0.64
CA VAL A 272 12.82 9.24 -0.58
C VAL A 272 12.59 8.16 -1.60
N SER A 273 11.42 8.16 -2.21
CA SER A 273 11.05 7.25 -3.28
C SER A 273 10.14 7.98 -4.27
N LYS A 274 10.00 7.43 -5.46
CA LYS A 274 9.14 7.97 -6.50
C LYS A 274 7.70 7.53 -6.22
N ALA A 275 6.77 8.47 -6.20
CA ALA A 275 5.35 8.22 -5.96
C ALA A 275 4.62 7.91 -7.27
N GLN A 276 3.48 7.26 -7.14
CA GLN A 276 2.55 7.02 -8.21
C GLN A 276 1.35 7.94 -8.05
N LEU A 277 0.95 8.62 -9.12
CA LEU A 277 -0.21 9.50 -9.16
C LEU A 277 -0.96 9.31 -10.47
N LYS A 278 -2.28 9.25 -10.40
CA LYS A 278 -3.16 9.23 -11.57
C LYS A 278 -2.95 10.51 -12.39
N VAL A 279 -2.52 10.37 -13.62
CA VAL A 279 -2.79 11.38 -14.63
C VAL A 279 -4.19 11.07 -15.17
N GLY A 280 -5.18 11.86 -14.79
CA GLY A 280 -6.54 11.77 -15.31
C GLY A 280 -6.54 11.98 -16.81
N GLY A 281 -6.43 10.91 -17.58
CA GLY A 281 -6.57 10.92 -19.03
C GLY A 281 -8.03 10.85 -19.41
N PHE A 282 -8.60 11.92 -19.92
CA PHE A 282 -9.79 11.86 -20.75
C PHE A 282 -9.47 11.01 -21.98
N LEU A 283 -9.96 9.78 -22.01
CA LEU A 283 -10.02 9.00 -23.24
C LEU A 283 -11.15 9.51 -24.11
N ASN A 284 -10.81 10.33 -25.11
CA ASN A 284 -11.52 10.41 -26.38
C ASN A 284 -10.65 11.12 -27.41
N GLN A 285 -9.95 10.40 -28.26
CA GLN A 285 -10.05 10.37 -29.74
C GLN A 285 -8.86 9.61 -30.36
N PRO A 286 -9.09 8.84 -31.44
CA PRO A 286 -8.04 8.12 -32.12
C PRO A 286 -7.46 8.98 -33.23
N THR A 287 -6.21 9.37 -33.14
CA THR A 287 -5.41 9.72 -34.29
C THR A 287 -4.00 9.17 -34.14
N LEU A 288 -3.65 8.38 -35.16
CA LEU A 288 -2.31 7.84 -35.36
C LEU A 288 -1.24 8.92 -35.24
N THR A 289 -0.25 8.70 -34.49
CA THR A 289 1.19 8.61 -34.84
C THR A 289 2.00 8.59 -33.55
N SER A 290 2.77 7.50 -33.42
CA SER A 290 4.04 7.36 -32.70
C SER A 290 4.12 7.93 -31.27
N PHE A 291 4.22 6.96 -30.34
CA PHE A 291 5.01 7.02 -29.12
C PHE A 291 4.62 8.04 -28.08
N LEU A 292 3.83 7.60 -27.16
CA LEU A 292 4.23 7.47 -25.76
C LEU A 292 3.06 6.89 -24.99
N GLN A 293 3.06 5.60 -24.93
CA GLN A 293 2.37 4.92 -23.86
C GLN A 293 3.14 5.24 -22.58
N VAL A 294 2.71 6.26 -21.89
CA VAL A 294 3.25 6.61 -20.58
C VAL A 294 2.27 6.11 -19.54
N CYS A 295 2.18 4.79 -19.45
CA CYS A 295 1.79 4.14 -18.22
C CYS A 295 3.08 3.88 -17.44
N HIS A 296 3.59 4.86 -16.74
CA HIS A 296 4.74 4.65 -15.88
C HIS A 296 4.29 4.55 -14.43
N HIS A 297 3.91 3.36 -14.07
CA HIS A 297 4.02 2.89 -12.71
C HIS A 297 5.51 2.86 -12.35
N HIS A 298 5.91 3.50 -11.26
CA HIS A 298 7.32 3.64 -10.93
C HIS A 298 7.84 2.41 -10.25
N GLY A 299 8.40 1.56 -11.01
CA GLY A 299 9.04 0.34 -10.67
C GLY A 299 9.17 -0.50 -11.94
N SER A 300 10.09 -1.40 -11.95
CA SER A 300 10.21 -2.37 -13.05
C SER A 300 9.20 -3.49 -12.85
N PRO A 301 8.43 -3.87 -13.88
CA PRO A 301 7.63 -5.09 -13.85
C PRO A 301 8.49 -6.26 -13.37
N THR A 302 7.96 -7.04 -12.45
CA THR A 302 8.70 -8.13 -11.85
C THR A 302 7.82 -9.34 -11.59
N ASP A 303 8.44 -10.51 -11.65
CA ASP A 303 7.89 -11.72 -11.06
C ASP A 303 8.14 -11.67 -9.55
N PRO A 304 7.10 -11.76 -8.70
CA PRO A 304 7.29 -11.69 -7.25
C PRO A 304 8.20 -12.80 -6.70
N GLU A 305 8.31 -13.95 -7.39
CA GLU A 305 9.24 -15.03 -7.01
C GLU A 305 10.71 -14.65 -7.31
N LYS A 306 10.93 -13.70 -8.25
CA LYS A 306 12.26 -13.24 -8.68
C LYS A 306 12.65 -11.88 -8.16
N ARG A 307 11.91 -11.33 -7.18
CA ARG A 307 12.09 -9.96 -6.68
C ARG A 307 13.53 -9.63 -6.24
N ASP A 308 14.28 -10.61 -5.75
CA ASP A 308 15.65 -10.43 -5.25
C ASP A 308 16.70 -10.53 -6.38
N GLN A 309 16.29 -10.89 -7.58
CA GLN A 309 17.19 -10.86 -8.75
C GLN A 309 17.35 -9.40 -9.16
N VAL A 310 18.48 -8.80 -8.77
CA VAL A 310 18.83 -7.44 -9.17
C VAL A 310 19.27 -7.50 -10.62
N PRO A 311 18.64 -6.76 -11.57
CA PRO A 311 19.19 -6.60 -12.90
C PRO A 311 20.61 -6.02 -12.79
N SER A 312 21.52 -6.48 -13.67
CA SER A 312 22.89 -5.97 -13.73
C SER A 312 22.89 -4.44 -13.72
N SER A 313 23.88 -3.84 -13.11
CA SER A 313 24.02 -2.43 -12.69
C SER A 313 23.89 -1.36 -13.79
N ALA A 314 23.53 -1.72 -15.00
CA ALA A 314 23.29 -0.78 -16.08
C ALA A 314 21.93 -0.10 -15.89
N ALA A 315 22.01 1.17 -15.54
CA ALA A 315 20.93 2.17 -15.51
C ALA A 315 19.78 1.88 -14.52
N ARG A 316 19.90 2.46 -13.34
CA ARG A 316 18.74 2.71 -12.47
C ARG A 316 18.26 4.15 -12.72
N PRO A 317 17.44 4.40 -13.74
CA PRO A 317 17.03 5.77 -14.14
C PRO A 317 16.31 6.49 -13.00
N ASP A 318 15.63 5.74 -12.11
CA ASP A 318 14.94 6.30 -10.96
C ASP A 318 15.90 6.98 -9.97
N ILE A 319 17.10 6.44 -9.77
CA ILE A 319 18.11 7.05 -8.89
C ILE A 319 18.57 8.40 -9.46
N THR A 320 18.76 8.50 -10.78
CA THR A 320 19.16 9.75 -11.42
C THR A 320 18.09 10.84 -11.24
N VAL A 321 16.82 10.49 -11.42
CA VAL A 321 15.70 11.42 -11.19
C VAL A 321 15.64 11.85 -9.72
N LEU A 322 15.79 10.90 -8.79
CA LEU A 322 15.80 11.21 -7.36
C LEU A 322 17.00 12.08 -6.98
N SER A 323 18.20 11.81 -7.50
CA SER A 323 19.40 12.63 -7.25
C SER A 323 19.21 14.07 -7.71
N SER A 324 18.63 14.26 -8.90
CA SER A 324 18.31 15.58 -9.44
C SER A 324 17.28 16.32 -8.57
N PHE A 325 16.24 15.58 -8.12
CA PHE A 325 15.25 16.15 -7.21
C PHE A 325 15.88 16.57 -5.87
N ILE A 326 16.69 15.68 -5.25
CA ILE A 326 17.38 15.98 -3.99
C ILE A 326 18.24 17.24 -4.13
N SER A 327 19.03 17.36 -5.21
CA SER A 327 19.86 18.52 -5.47
C SER A 327 19.07 19.83 -5.53
N SER A 328 17.85 19.79 -6.08
CA SER A 328 17.03 20.97 -6.35
C SER A 328 16.11 21.36 -5.19
N TYR A 329 15.56 20.40 -4.47
CA TYR A 329 14.49 20.62 -3.48
C TYR A 329 14.93 20.38 -2.02
N LEU A 330 15.98 19.57 -1.82
CA LEU A 330 16.49 19.18 -0.51
C LEU A 330 18.03 19.34 -0.45
N PRO A 331 18.55 20.54 -0.66
CA PRO A 331 19.99 20.76 -0.84
C PRO A 331 20.85 20.40 0.38
N GLY A 332 20.24 20.23 1.54
CA GLY A 332 20.88 19.73 2.76
C GLY A 332 21.20 18.23 2.75
N LEU A 333 20.73 17.47 1.73
CA LEU A 333 21.04 16.05 1.58
C LEU A 333 22.17 15.81 0.59
N GLU A 334 22.91 14.72 0.78
CA GLU A 334 23.85 14.20 -0.23
C GLU A 334 23.08 13.79 -1.49
N THR A 335 23.69 13.88 -2.67
CA THR A 335 23.03 13.58 -3.95
C THR A 335 23.08 12.10 -4.34
N GLN A 336 23.73 11.27 -3.54
CA GLN A 336 23.75 9.82 -3.72
C GLN A 336 23.06 9.14 -2.54
N PRO A 337 22.26 8.08 -2.76
CA PRO A 337 21.64 7.35 -1.68
C PRO A 337 22.69 6.62 -0.83
N ALA A 338 22.55 6.72 0.49
CA ALA A 338 23.41 6.03 1.45
C ALA A 338 23.00 4.55 1.62
N VAL A 339 21.69 4.25 1.49
CA VAL A 339 21.12 2.91 1.59
C VAL A 339 20.03 2.74 0.55
N MET A 340 19.95 1.54 -0.03
CA MET A 340 18.88 1.15 -0.96
C MET A 340 18.25 -0.16 -0.53
N GLU A 341 16.94 -0.22 -0.54
CA GLU A 341 16.14 -1.40 -0.25
C GLU A 341 15.15 -1.66 -1.40
N THR A 342 14.65 -2.88 -1.49
CA THR A 342 13.66 -3.27 -2.50
C THR A 342 12.32 -3.55 -1.85
N CYS A 343 11.26 -2.98 -2.41
CA CYS A 343 9.87 -3.24 -2.05
C CYS A 343 9.08 -3.74 -3.28
N LEU A 344 7.89 -4.28 -3.05
CA LEU A 344 6.94 -4.65 -4.10
C LEU A 344 5.69 -3.78 -4.03
N TYR A 345 5.22 -3.33 -5.20
CA TYR A 345 3.84 -2.88 -5.39
C TYR A 345 3.07 -3.91 -6.21
N THR A 346 1.77 -3.84 -6.19
CA THR A 346 0.90 -4.56 -7.11
C THR A 346 -0.15 -3.59 -7.58
N ASN A 347 -0.08 -3.25 -8.85
CA ASN A 347 -0.87 -2.17 -9.41
C ASN A 347 -1.99 -2.69 -10.30
N THR A 348 -3.09 -1.96 -10.30
CA THR A 348 -4.15 -1.99 -11.29
C THR A 348 -3.90 -0.91 -12.34
N PRO A 349 -4.50 -1.00 -13.54
CA PRO A 349 -4.35 0.04 -14.58
C PRO A 349 -4.84 1.43 -14.15
N ASP A 350 -5.86 1.48 -13.31
CA ASP A 350 -6.48 2.71 -12.77
C ASP A 350 -5.99 3.08 -11.38
N GLU A 351 -5.08 2.27 -10.81
CA GLU A 351 -4.49 2.43 -9.47
C GLU A 351 -5.47 2.35 -8.31
N ASP A 352 -6.75 2.10 -8.56
CA ASP A 352 -7.74 1.83 -7.52
C ASP A 352 -7.68 0.37 -7.07
N PHE A 353 -8.05 0.15 -5.82
CA PHE A 353 -8.07 -1.17 -5.22
C PHE A 353 -9.10 -2.08 -5.89
N ILE A 354 -8.90 -3.38 -5.81
CA ILE A 354 -9.92 -4.39 -6.05
C ILE A 354 -10.38 -4.90 -4.70
N LEU A 355 -11.65 -4.60 -4.34
CA LEU A 355 -12.29 -5.09 -3.12
C LEU A 355 -13.68 -5.61 -3.53
N ASP A 356 -13.76 -6.90 -3.86
CA ASP A 356 -15.00 -7.44 -4.44
C ASP A 356 -15.13 -8.93 -4.18
N ARG A 357 -16.33 -9.46 -4.40
CA ARG A 357 -16.58 -10.90 -4.46
C ARG A 357 -16.22 -11.46 -5.82
N HIS A 358 -15.78 -12.69 -5.82
CA HIS A 358 -15.58 -13.43 -7.07
C HIS A 358 -16.90 -13.54 -7.84
N PRO A 359 -16.97 -13.19 -9.15
CA PRO A 359 -18.23 -13.14 -9.89
C PRO A 359 -19.01 -14.47 -9.96
N LYS A 360 -18.29 -15.59 -9.92
CA LYS A 360 -18.90 -16.95 -9.93
C LYS A 360 -19.05 -17.56 -8.54
N PHE A 361 -18.21 -17.18 -7.58
CA PHE A 361 -18.14 -17.77 -6.23
C PHE A 361 -18.30 -16.67 -5.18
N SER A 362 -19.53 -16.32 -4.85
CA SER A 362 -19.85 -15.18 -3.97
C SER A 362 -19.30 -15.31 -2.55
N ASN A 363 -18.89 -16.50 -2.14
CA ASN A 363 -18.23 -16.78 -0.87
C ASN A 363 -16.69 -16.63 -0.91
N ILE A 364 -16.13 -16.24 -2.07
CA ILE A 364 -14.72 -15.89 -2.23
C ILE A 364 -14.62 -14.37 -2.42
N VAL A 365 -13.87 -13.70 -1.55
CA VAL A 365 -13.64 -12.25 -1.58
C VAL A 365 -12.18 -11.99 -1.94
N ILE A 366 -11.94 -10.95 -2.72
CA ILE A 366 -10.62 -10.59 -3.23
C ILE A 366 -10.28 -9.17 -2.80
N GLY A 367 -9.12 -8.99 -2.15
CA GLY A 367 -8.52 -7.71 -1.84
C GLY A 367 -7.15 -7.61 -2.51
N ALA A 368 -7.01 -6.81 -3.58
CA ALA A 368 -5.81 -6.76 -4.40
C ALA A 368 -5.58 -5.39 -5.04
N GLY A 369 -4.44 -5.23 -5.74
CA GLY A 369 -4.17 -4.03 -6.54
C GLY A 369 -4.05 -2.75 -5.70
N PHE A 370 -3.35 -2.79 -4.57
CA PHE A 370 -3.27 -1.64 -3.64
C PHE A 370 -2.34 -0.52 -4.11
N SER A 371 -1.72 -0.66 -5.25
CA SER A 371 -1.07 0.38 -6.07
C SER A 371 -0.22 1.38 -5.26
N GLY A 372 0.57 0.88 -4.30
CA GLY A 372 1.50 1.68 -3.49
C GLY A 372 0.88 2.50 -2.36
N HIS A 373 -0.45 2.57 -2.20
CA HIS A 373 -1.08 3.42 -1.19
C HIS A 373 -2.06 2.72 -0.22
N GLY A 374 -2.16 1.39 -0.27
CA GLY A 374 -3.11 0.63 0.55
C GLY A 374 -2.80 0.56 2.04
N PHE A 375 -1.53 0.71 2.47
CA PHE A 375 -1.15 0.46 3.86
C PHE A 375 -1.93 1.34 4.85
N LYS A 376 -2.01 2.64 4.60
CA LYS A 376 -2.70 3.59 5.47
C LYS A 376 -4.21 3.36 5.57
N LEU A 377 -4.81 2.74 4.56
CA LEU A 377 -6.23 2.39 4.50
C LEU A 377 -6.54 0.96 4.95
N ALA A 378 -5.52 0.18 5.34
CA ALA A 378 -5.69 -1.22 5.69
C ALA A 378 -6.75 -1.50 6.78
N PRO A 379 -6.94 -0.67 7.82
CA PRO A 379 -8.02 -0.89 8.79
C PRO A 379 -9.41 -0.83 8.16
N VAL A 380 -9.67 0.16 7.29
CA VAL A 380 -10.96 0.30 6.58
C VAL A 380 -11.13 -0.78 5.53
N VAL A 381 -10.07 -1.08 4.78
CA VAL A 381 -10.08 -2.20 3.81
C VAL A 381 -10.39 -3.52 4.50
N GLY A 382 -9.74 -3.81 5.64
CA GLY A 382 -10.02 -5.02 6.42
C GLY A 382 -11.46 -5.11 6.88
N LYS A 383 -12.05 -3.97 7.30
CA LYS A 383 -13.48 -3.89 7.63
C LYS A 383 -14.35 -4.20 6.41
N LEU A 384 -14.08 -3.60 5.25
CA LEU A 384 -14.84 -3.80 4.02
C LEU A 384 -14.76 -5.25 3.52
N LEU A 385 -13.58 -5.86 3.50
CA LEU A 385 -13.41 -7.26 3.12
C LEU A 385 -14.14 -8.21 4.09
N CYS A 386 -14.13 -7.88 5.39
CA CYS A 386 -14.91 -8.59 6.39
C CYS A 386 -16.43 -8.47 6.12
N GLU A 387 -16.94 -7.27 5.86
CA GLU A 387 -18.35 -7.02 5.53
C GLU A 387 -18.77 -7.78 4.27
N LEU A 388 -17.98 -7.69 3.19
CA LEU A 388 -18.21 -8.45 1.97
C LEU A 388 -18.25 -9.96 2.24
N SER A 389 -17.30 -10.50 2.99
CA SER A 389 -17.23 -11.95 3.26
C SER A 389 -18.42 -12.45 4.06
N LEU A 390 -18.97 -11.63 4.95
CA LEU A 390 -20.12 -11.96 5.78
C LEU A 390 -21.48 -11.70 5.11
N GLY A 391 -21.48 -11.25 3.85
CA GLY A 391 -22.71 -10.93 3.11
C GLY A 391 -23.40 -9.66 3.61
N LYS A 392 -22.67 -8.78 4.31
CA LYS A 392 -23.20 -7.50 4.78
C LYS A 392 -23.07 -6.44 3.70
N GLU A 393 -23.91 -5.40 3.79
CA GLU A 393 -23.76 -4.19 2.98
C GLU A 393 -22.46 -3.48 3.39
N PRO A 394 -21.59 -3.15 2.43
CA PRO A 394 -20.36 -2.43 2.70
C PRO A 394 -20.62 -1.01 3.24
N SER A 395 -19.82 -0.59 4.21
CA SER A 395 -19.93 0.73 4.85
C SER A 395 -19.60 1.91 3.92
N TYR A 396 -19.04 1.65 2.75
CA TYR A 396 -18.67 2.64 1.72
C TYR A 396 -19.16 2.20 0.35
N ASN A 397 -19.31 3.18 -0.56
CA ASN A 397 -19.63 2.89 -1.95
C ASN A 397 -18.48 2.13 -2.62
N MET A 398 -18.77 0.93 -3.11
CA MET A 398 -17.79 0.00 -3.69
C MET A 398 -17.61 0.16 -5.20
N ALA A 399 -18.32 1.07 -5.87
CA ALA A 399 -18.32 1.18 -7.33
C ALA A 399 -16.93 1.31 -7.96
N HIS A 400 -16.00 2.01 -7.27
CA HIS A 400 -14.62 2.18 -7.71
C HIS A 400 -13.73 0.94 -7.47
N PHE A 401 -14.22 -0.05 -6.72
CA PHE A 401 -13.41 -1.19 -6.27
C PHE A 401 -13.86 -2.52 -6.86
N THR A 402 -14.89 -2.52 -7.73
CA THR A 402 -15.44 -3.74 -8.32
C THR A 402 -14.51 -4.38 -9.34
N ILE A 403 -14.54 -5.70 -9.44
CA ILE A 403 -13.81 -6.48 -10.46
C ILE A 403 -14.33 -6.15 -11.86
N THR A 404 -15.64 -5.96 -12.00
CA THR A 404 -16.32 -5.75 -13.28
C THR A 404 -15.99 -4.43 -13.97
N ARG A 405 -15.31 -3.51 -13.29
CA ARG A 405 -14.83 -2.26 -13.92
C ARG A 405 -13.72 -2.52 -14.96
N PHE A 406 -13.13 -3.71 -14.96
CA PHE A 406 -12.16 -4.12 -15.97
C PHE A 406 -12.81 -5.05 -17.00
N PRO A 407 -12.80 -4.69 -18.29
CA PRO A 407 -13.34 -5.56 -19.33
C PRO A 407 -12.51 -6.86 -19.49
N GLY A 408 -13.16 -7.97 -19.79
CA GLY A 408 -12.49 -9.24 -20.11
C GLY A 408 -11.91 -10.01 -18.94
N VAL A 409 -12.18 -9.63 -17.68
CA VAL A 409 -11.67 -10.31 -16.48
C VAL A 409 -12.24 -11.71 -16.28
N LEU A 410 -13.44 -11.98 -16.78
CA LEU A 410 -13.95 -13.34 -16.90
C LEU A 410 -13.34 -13.92 -18.18
N GLY A 411 -12.39 -14.84 -18.06
CA GLY A 411 -11.89 -15.59 -19.20
C GLY A 411 -13.07 -16.11 -20.03
N ALA A 412 -12.95 -16.06 -21.36
CA ALA A 412 -13.96 -16.67 -22.21
C ALA A 412 -14.24 -18.08 -21.67
N ALA A 413 -15.53 -18.36 -21.42
CA ALA A 413 -15.93 -19.68 -21.00
C ALA A 413 -15.40 -20.69 -22.01
N GLN A 414 -14.45 -21.55 -21.59
CA GLN A 414 -14.07 -22.74 -22.32
C GLN A 414 -15.18 -23.77 -22.19
#